data_0f636ed6148d4be24af82f9e987d8e46
#
_entry.id   0f636ed6148d4be24af82f9e987d8e46
#
_cell.length_a   1.000
_cell.length_b   1.000
_cell.length_c   1.000
_cell.angle_alpha   90.00
_cell.angle_beta   90.00
_cell.angle_gamma   90.00
#
_symmetry.space_group_name_H-M   'P 1'
#
loop_
_entity.id
_entity.type
_entity.pdbx_description
1 polymer ?
#
loop_
_entity_poly.entity_id
_entity_poly.type
_entity_poly.pdbx_seq_one_letter_code
_entity_poly.pdbx_strand_id
1 'polypeptide(L)'
;MKIIHILGMLLVVLAVKAASPIEGLLERIDKGASRKFMIEQVKSPVDFFELDQKGDKVVIRGNNYVSIATGLNWYLKYHVGIHLSWNGMQAELPEVLPAVKQKERHETDMKYRYDFNYCTFSYTMAFWDWTRWEKEIDWMALHGINLPLAMVGADGVWYNVLSKLGLSLIHI
;
A
#
# COMPACT_ATOMS: atom_id res chain seq x y z
N MET A 1 52.80 -11.23 35.14
CA MET A 1 51.43 -11.67 34.91
C MET A 1 50.64 -10.49 34.35
N LYS A 2 50.32 -10.54 33.06
CA LYS A 2 49.52 -9.49 32.39
C LYS A 2 48.07 -9.99 32.31
N ILE A 3 47.17 -9.33 33.00
CA ILE A 3 45.71 -9.62 32.96
C ILE A 3 45.18 -8.94 31.70
N ILE A 4 44.78 -9.72 30.74
CA ILE A 4 44.10 -9.27 29.55
C ILE A 4 42.60 -9.11 29.90
N HIS A 5 42.14 -7.88 29.97
CA HIS A 5 40.72 -7.59 30.08
C HIS A 5 40.09 -7.73 28.70
N ILE A 6 39.36 -8.82 28.48
CA ILE A 6 38.52 -8.98 27.29
C ILE A 6 37.24 -8.25 27.57
N LEU A 7 37.13 -7.03 27.02
CA LEU A 7 35.90 -6.26 27.02
C LEU A 7 34.95 -6.85 25.97
N GLY A 8 34.01 -7.67 26.39
CA GLY A 8 33.00 -8.25 25.55
C GLY A 8 32.04 -7.13 25.09
N MET A 9 32.21 -6.68 23.85
CA MET A 9 31.29 -5.74 23.23
C MET A 9 30.02 -6.47 22.84
N LEU A 10 28.98 -6.34 23.67
CA LEU A 10 27.66 -6.89 23.41
C LEU A 10 27.03 -6.06 22.26
N LEU A 11 27.13 -6.57 21.04
CA LEU A 11 26.49 -5.97 19.88
C LEU A 11 24.98 -6.25 19.98
N VAL A 12 24.22 -5.30 20.51
CA VAL A 12 22.75 -5.34 20.45
C VAL A 12 22.37 -4.96 19.02
N VAL A 13 22.14 -5.95 18.19
CA VAL A 13 21.54 -5.74 16.87
C VAL A 13 20.06 -5.41 17.09
N LEU A 14 19.75 -4.14 17.18
CA LEU A 14 18.37 -3.68 17.05
C LEU A 14 17.93 -3.98 15.61
N ALA A 15 17.23 -5.08 15.42
CA ALA A 15 16.53 -5.36 14.19
C ALA A 15 15.44 -4.30 14.03
N VAL A 16 15.75 -3.22 13.31
CA VAL A 16 14.74 -2.26 12.86
C VAL A 16 13.86 -3.03 11.87
N LYS A 17 12.73 -3.52 12.36
CA LYS A 17 11.72 -4.13 11.51
C LYS A 17 11.22 -3.02 10.58
N ALA A 18 11.54 -3.11 9.29
CA ALA A 18 10.98 -2.18 8.32
C ALA A 18 9.45 -2.22 8.43
N ALA A 19 8.83 -1.05 8.50
CA ALA A 19 7.38 -0.94 8.52
C ALA A 19 6.80 -1.65 7.29
N SER A 20 5.74 -2.41 7.47
CA SER A 20 5.08 -3.05 6.34
C SER A 20 4.45 -1.99 5.44
N PRO A 21 4.27 -2.25 4.12
CA PRO A 21 3.57 -1.32 3.22
C PRO A 21 2.18 -0.92 3.76
N ILE A 22 1.49 -1.83 4.44
CA ILE A 22 0.17 -1.57 5.03
C ILE A 22 0.25 -0.66 6.26
N GLU A 23 1.29 -0.79 7.08
CA GLU A 23 1.51 0.15 8.18
C GLU A 23 1.73 1.56 7.66
N GLY A 24 2.54 1.73 6.59
CA GLY A 24 2.73 3.01 5.93
C GLY A 24 1.43 3.59 5.36
N LEU A 25 0.61 2.76 4.71
CA LEU A 25 -0.71 3.16 4.21
C LEU A 25 -1.63 3.62 5.35
N LEU A 26 -1.70 2.88 6.45
CA LEU A 26 -2.50 3.24 7.62
C LEU A 26 -2.08 4.60 8.20
N GLU A 27 -0.77 4.85 8.34
CA GLU A 27 -0.24 6.13 8.86
C GLU A 27 -0.53 7.32 7.91
N ARG A 28 -0.71 7.09 6.60
CA ARG A 28 -1.13 8.12 5.65
C ARG A 28 -2.63 8.39 5.68
N ILE A 29 -3.43 7.39 6.05
CA ILE A 29 -4.88 7.57 6.25
C ILE A 29 -5.16 8.35 7.52
N ASP A 30 -4.57 7.91 8.64
CA ASP A 30 -4.69 8.55 9.95
C ASP A 30 -3.45 8.26 10.79
N LYS A 31 -2.84 9.29 11.35
CA LYS A 31 -1.60 9.19 12.11
C LYS A 31 -1.81 8.35 13.39
N GLY A 32 -1.04 7.28 13.53
CA GLY A 32 -1.13 6.34 14.64
C GLY A 32 -2.12 5.20 14.42
N ALA A 33 -2.80 5.15 13.27
CA ALA A 33 -3.78 4.12 12.95
C ALA A 33 -3.17 2.70 12.93
N SER A 34 -1.91 2.55 12.55
CA SER A 34 -1.25 1.23 12.50
C SER A 34 -1.31 0.45 13.81
N ARG A 35 -1.39 1.15 14.94
CA ARG A 35 -1.46 0.53 16.28
C ARG A 35 -2.79 -0.15 16.58
N LYS A 36 -3.86 0.24 15.87
CA LYS A 36 -5.23 -0.25 16.06
C LYS A 36 -5.50 -1.55 15.30
N PHE A 37 -4.61 -1.90 14.36
CA PHE A 37 -4.75 -3.07 13.49
C PHE A 37 -3.66 -4.11 13.74
N MET A 38 -4.00 -5.35 13.42
CA MET A 38 -3.05 -6.46 13.31
C MET A 38 -3.10 -7.00 11.89
N ILE A 39 -1.97 -6.98 11.21
CA ILE A 39 -1.85 -7.38 9.82
C ILE A 39 -1.17 -8.75 9.74
N GLU A 40 -1.83 -9.70 9.07
CA GLU A 40 -1.33 -11.07 8.91
C GLU A 40 -1.38 -11.47 7.43
N GLN A 41 -0.24 -11.87 6.88
CA GLN A 41 -0.17 -12.41 5.52
C GLN A 41 -0.26 -13.93 5.57
N VAL A 42 -1.21 -14.52 4.83
CA VAL A 42 -1.50 -15.94 4.82
C VAL A 42 -1.49 -16.46 3.38
N LYS A 43 -0.75 -17.51 3.09
CA LYS A 43 -0.68 -18.09 1.74
C LYS A 43 -2.02 -18.61 1.29
N SER A 44 -2.43 -18.28 0.07
CA SER A 44 -3.64 -18.78 -0.59
C SER A 44 -3.45 -18.77 -2.11
N PRO A 45 -4.04 -19.73 -2.84
CA PRO A 45 -4.00 -19.74 -4.31
C PRO A 45 -4.92 -18.70 -4.95
N VAL A 46 -5.89 -18.16 -4.19
CA VAL A 46 -6.82 -17.12 -4.62
C VAL A 46 -6.62 -15.85 -3.80
N ASP A 47 -6.91 -14.71 -4.40
CA ASP A 47 -6.89 -13.45 -3.68
C ASP A 47 -8.06 -13.40 -2.70
N PHE A 48 -7.74 -13.11 -1.45
CA PHE A 48 -8.73 -12.98 -0.39
C PHE A 48 -8.30 -11.96 0.65
N PHE A 49 -9.27 -11.41 1.34
CA PHE A 49 -9.07 -10.80 2.65
C PHE A 49 -10.02 -11.41 3.68
N GLU A 50 -9.62 -11.31 4.92
CA GLU A 50 -10.38 -11.78 6.07
C GLU A 50 -10.31 -10.75 7.19
N LEU A 51 -11.45 -10.45 7.78
CA LEU A 51 -11.58 -9.59 8.94
C LEU A 51 -11.90 -10.42 10.17
N ASP A 52 -11.24 -10.11 11.28
CA ASP A 52 -11.39 -10.81 12.55
C ASP A 52 -11.11 -9.84 13.72
N GLN A 53 -11.34 -10.27 14.93
CA GLN A 53 -11.08 -9.51 16.15
C GLN A 53 -10.13 -10.26 17.07
N LYS A 54 -9.14 -9.56 17.63
CA LYS A 54 -8.25 -10.10 18.67
C LYS A 54 -8.01 -9.05 19.76
N GLY A 55 -8.70 -9.24 20.87
CA GLY A 55 -8.72 -8.24 21.94
C GLY A 55 -9.32 -6.93 21.44
N ASP A 56 -8.61 -5.84 21.58
CA ASP A 56 -8.97 -4.49 21.13
C ASP A 56 -8.59 -4.19 19.68
N LYS A 57 -7.89 -5.11 18.99
CA LYS A 57 -7.38 -4.91 17.64
C LYS A 57 -8.23 -5.61 16.59
N VAL A 58 -8.45 -4.92 15.50
CA VAL A 58 -8.99 -5.50 14.27
C VAL A 58 -7.87 -6.24 13.54
N VAL A 59 -8.12 -7.49 13.19
CA VAL A 59 -7.18 -8.34 12.45
C VAL A 59 -7.59 -8.34 10.99
N ILE A 60 -6.66 -8.00 10.11
CA ILE A 60 -6.85 -8.06 8.67
C ILE A 60 -5.86 -9.07 8.09
N ARG A 61 -6.38 -10.13 7.50
CA ARG A 61 -5.58 -11.16 6.82
C ARG A 61 -5.78 -11.09 5.32
N GLY A 62 -4.76 -11.47 4.58
CA GLY A 62 -4.83 -11.60 3.12
C GLY A 62 -3.62 -12.33 2.57
N ASN A 63 -3.69 -12.77 1.31
CA ASN A 63 -2.59 -13.49 0.67
C ASN A 63 -1.50 -12.54 0.12
N ASN A 64 -1.85 -11.29 -0.11
CA ASN A 64 -0.93 -10.24 -0.57
C ASN A 64 -1.34 -8.88 -0.01
N TYR A 65 -0.50 -7.87 -0.18
CA TYR A 65 -0.76 -6.54 0.40
C TYR A 65 -1.94 -5.81 -0.26
N VAL A 66 -2.23 -6.05 -1.53
CA VAL A 66 -3.42 -5.47 -2.20
C VAL A 66 -4.68 -6.03 -1.58
N SER A 67 -4.75 -7.35 -1.37
CA SER A 67 -5.89 -8.00 -0.70
C SER A 67 -6.08 -7.48 0.73
N ILE A 68 -4.98 -7.29 1.48
CA ILE A 68 -5.04 -6.73 2.84
C ILE A 68 -5.52 -5.28 2.83
N ALA A 69 -5.03 -4.46 1.89
CA ALA A 69 -5.48 -3.07 1.72
C ALA A 69 -6.97 -3.01 1.34
N THR A 70 -7.43 -3.91 0.47
CA THR A 70 -8.86 -4.04 0.14
C THR A 70 -9.69 -4.38 1.38
N GLY A 71 -9.20 -5.31 2.22
CA GLY A 71 -9.83 -5.64 3.50
C GLY A 71 -9.90 -4.45 4.46
N LEU A 72 -8.83 -3.63 4.51
CA LEU A 72 -8.83 -2.40 5.27
C LEU A 72 -9.91 -1.43 4.78
N ASN A 73 -9.97 -1.17 3.48
CA ASN A 73 -11.01 -0.30 2.90
C ASN A 73 -12.43 -0.83 3.16
N TRP A 74 -12.61 -2.15 3.05
CA TRP A 74 -13.88 -2.82 3.38
C TRP A 74 -14.27 -2.58 4.84
N TYR A 75 -13.35 -2.79 5.78
CA TYR A 75 -13.58 -2.54 7.19
C TYR A 75 -13.95 -1.07 7.46
N LEU A 76 -13.16 -0.14 6.93
CA LEU A 76 -13.43 1.30 7.12
C LEU A 76 -14.81 1.68 6.58
N LYS A 77 -15.19 1.16 5.42
CA LYS A 77 -16.47 1.47 4.78
C LYS A 77 -17.67 0.87 5.48
N TYR A 78 -17.62 -0.42 5.82
CA TYR A 78 -18.79 -1.16 6.27
C TYR A 78 -18.92 -1.30 7.78
N HIS A 79 -17.82 -1.21 8.53
CA HIS A 79 -17.83 -1.25 9.99
C HIS A 79 -17.68 0.13 10.62
N VAL A 80 -16.83 0.98 10.08
CA VAL A 80 -16.58 2.32 10.65
C VAL A 80 -17.47 3.39 10.01
N GLY A 81 -17.93 3.19 8.77
CA GLY A 81 -18.71 4.17 8.02
C GLY A 81 -17.86 5.26 7.35
N ILE A 82 -16.56 5.01 7.19
CA ILE A 82 -15.61 5.91 6.53
C ILE A 82 -15.44 5.48 5.07
N HIS A 83 -15.66 6.41 4.15
CA HIS A 83 -15.44 6.20 2.73
C HIS A 83 -14.19 6.92 2.25
N LEU A 84 -13.17 6.16 1.86
CA LEU A 84 -11.96 6.68 1.23
C LEU A 84 -12.21 6.81 -0.27
N SER A 85 -12.34 8.04 -0.75
CA SER A 85 -12.57 8.34 -2.16
C SER A 85 -11.30 8.81 -2.85
N TRP A 86 -11.32 8.83 -4.18
CA TRP A 86 -10.20 9.33 -4.98
C TRP A 86 -9.79 10.77 -4.62
N ASN A 87 -10.75 11.60 -4.20
CA ASN A 87 -10.51 12.99 -3.79
C ASN A 87 -10.24 13.15 -2.30
N GLY A 88 -10.51 12.14 -1.47
CA GLY A 88 -10.36 12.21 -0.01
C GLY A 88 -9.87 10.88 0.56
N MET A 89 -8.55 10.79 0.79
CA MET A 89 -7.87 9.59 1.29
C MET A 89 -7.51 9.68 2.77
N GLN A 90 -7.70 10.83 3.39
CA GLN A 90 -7.48 11.03 4.83
C GLN A 90 -8.78 10.89 5.58
N ALA A 91 -8.72 10.27 6.75
CA ALA A 91 -9.85 10.10 7.63
C ALA A 91 -9.38 10.16 9.08
N GLU A 92 -10.23 10.61 9.96
CA GLU A 92 -10.02 10.54 11.40
C GLU A 92 -10.72 9.29 11.93
N LEU A 93 -9.93 8.32 12.38
CA LEU A 93 -10.47 7.07 12.91
C LEU A 93 -10.96 7.25 14.34
N PRO A 94 -12.09 6.64 14.73
CA PRO A 94 -12.54 6.67 16.11
C PRO A 94 -11.47 6.12 17.06
N GLU A 95 -11.43 6.64 18.28
CA GLU A 95 -10.49 6.19 19.31
C GLU A 95 -10.61 4.68 19.54
N VAL A 96 -11.83 4.18 19.63
CA VAL A 96 -12.16 2.76 19.71
C VAL A 96 -12.80 2.33 18.40
N LEU A 97 -12.14 1.41 17.72
CA LEU A 97 -12.66 0.86 16.46
C LEU A 97 -13.87 -0.06 16.72
N PRO A 98 -14.92 -0.01 15.85
CA PRO A 98 -16.01 -0.99 15.90
C PRO A 98 -15.50 -2.41 15.79
N ALA A 99 -15.94 -3.28 16.71
CA ALA A 99 -15.50 -4.67 16.72
C ALA A 99 -16.05 -5.46 15.54
N VAL A 100 -15.22 -6.35 14.98
CA VAL A 100 -15.65 -7.36 14.02
C VAL A 100 -16.34 -8.49 14.79
N LYS A 101 -17.68 -8.47 14.81
CA LYS A 101 -18.51 -9.40 15.61
C LYS A 101 -18.42 -10.84 15.15
N GLN A 102 -18.24 -11.04 13.87
CA GLN A 102 -18.08 -12.36 13.24
C GLN A 102 -16.97 -12.26 12.21
N LYS A 103 -16.16 -13.30 12.16
CA LYS A 103 -15.10 -13.43 11.15
C LYS A 103 -15.71 -13.39 9.75
N GLU A 104 -15.21 -12.51 8.91
CA GLU A 104 -15.63 -12.32 7.53
C GLU A 104 -14.50 -12.72 6.60
N ARG A 105 -14.84 -13.40 5.50
CA ARG A 105 -13.89 -13.73 4.46
C ARG A 105 -14.48 -13.44 3.09
N HIS A 106 -13.72 -12.71 2.29
CA HIS A 106 -14.07 -12.34 0.92
C HIS A 106 -12.97 -12.78 -0.02
N GLU A 107 -13.36 -13.41 -1.12
CA GLU A 107 -12.46 -13.96 -2.13
C GLU A 107 -12.82 -13.42 -3.51
N THR A 108 -11.84 -13.44 -4.41
CA THR A 108 -12.06 -13.16 -5.82
C THR A 108 -11.25 -14.12 -6.68
N ASP A 109 -11.86 -14.61 -7.75
CA ASP A 109 -11.21 -15.37 -8.81
C ASP A 109 -10.63 -14.50 -9.92
N MET A 110 -10.90 -13.20 -9.88
CA MET A 110 -10.35 -12.22 -10.83
C MET A 110 -8.84 -12.06 -10.60
N LYS A 111 -8.06 -12.73 -11.42
CA LYS A 111 -6.59 -12.69 -11.35
C LYS A 111 -6.03 -11.30 -11.63
N TYR A 112 -6.63 -10.55 -12.55
CA TYR A 112 -6.19 -9.23 -12.97
C TYR A 112 -7.29 -8.21 -12.76
N ARG A 113 -6.99 -7.17 -12.01
CA ARG A 113 -7.85 -6.00 -11.78
C ARG A 113 -7.08 -4.78 -12.26
N TYR A 114 -7.45 -4.37 -13.49
CA TYR A 114 -6.71 -3.40 -14.29
C TYR A 114 -7.20 -1.98 -14.05
N ASP A 115 -6.27 -1.03 -14.06
CA ASP A 115 -6.56 0.39 -14.04
C ASP A 115 -5.64 1.17 -14.98
N PHE A 116 -6.08 2.37 -15.34
CA PHE A 116 -5.49 3.29 -16.30
C PHE A 116 -5.63 2.86 -17.76
N ASN A 117 -5.46 3.85 -18.62
CA ASN A 117 -5.27 3.68 -20.05
C ASN A 117 -4.10 4.58 -20.51
N TYR A 118 -3.65 4.39 -21.72
CA TYR A 118 -2.49 5.13 -22.24
C TYR A 118 -2.71 6.65 -22.35
N CYS A 119 -3.96 7.13 -22.38
CA CYS A 119 -4.26 8.57 -22.47
C CYS A 119 -4.05 9.28 -21.14
N THR A 120 -4.34 8.64 -20.00
CA THR A 120 -4.34 9.29 -18.68
C THR A 120 -3.02 9.94 -18.32
N PHE A 121 -1.88 9.38 -18.75
CA PHE A 121 -0.55 9.89 -18.47
C PHE A 121 -0.27 11.27 -19.07
N SER A 122 -0.81 11.54 -20.25
CA SER A 122 -0.64 12.83 -20.93
C SER A 122 -1.75 13.84 -20.62
N TYR A 123 -2.77 13.44 -19.88
CA TYR A 123 -3.90 14.30 -19.49
C TYR A 123 -3.97 14.49 -17.98
N THR A 124 -4.67 13.61 -17.28
CA THR A 124 -4.91 13.74 -15.84
C THR A 124 -3.62 13.69 -15.02
N MET A 125 -2.65 12.88 -15.47
CA MET A 125 -1.44 12.56 -14.70
C MET A 125 -0.19 13.31 -15.17
N ALA A 126 -0.30 14.17 -16.19
CA ALA A 126 0.83 14.80 -16.87
C ALA A 126 1.79 15.57 -15.93
N PHE A 127 1.24 16.11 -14.85
CA PHE A 127 1.99 16.96 -13.91
C PHE A 127 1.97 16.42 -12.46
N TRP A 128 1.64 15.14 -12.28
CA TRP A 128 1.65 14.56 -10.95
C TRP A 128 3.06 14.41 -10.40
N ASP A 129 3.28 14.95 -9.22
CA ASP A 129 4.46 14.69 -8.41
C ASP A 129 4.33 13.37 -7.62
N TRP A 130 5.37 13.02 -6.87
CA TRP A 130 5.36 11.80 -6.06
C TRP A 130 4.23 11.80 -5.03
N THR A 131 3.93 12.93 -4.41
CA THR A 131 2.87 13.03 -3.40
C THR A 131 1.52 12.64 -3.98
N ARG A 132 1.24 13.05 -5.22
CA ARG A 132 0.00 12.68 -5.91
C ARG A 132 0.02 11.23 -6.38
N TRP A 133 1.17 10.73 -6.86
CA TRP A 133 1.35 9.34 -7.24
C TRP A 133 1.19 8.40 -6.05
N GLU A 134 1.75 8.71 -4.89
CA GLU A 134 1.60 7.91 -3.66
C GLU A 134 0.13 7.74 -3.28
N LYS A 135 -0.66 8.82 -3.34
CA LYS A 135 -2.11 8.76 -3.10
C LYS A 135 -2.83 7.85 -4.09
N GLU A 136 -2.43 7.89 -5.35
CA GLU A 136 -3.02 7.03 -6.38
C GLU A 136 -2.71 5.55 -6.15
N ILE A 137 -1.48 5.25 -5.83
CA ILE A 137 -1.03 3.88 -5.51
C ILE A 137 -1.80 3.35 -4.28
N ASP A 138 -1.94 4.17 -3.26
CA ASP A 138 -2.71 3.83 -2.06
C ASP A 138 -4.19 3.58 -2.40
N TRP A 139 -4.78 4.47 -3.21
CA TRP A 139 -6.18 4.32 -3.65
C TRP A 139 -6.38 3.04 -4.45
N MET A 140 -5.50 2.76 -5.40
CA MET A 140 -5.53 1.52 -6.18
C MET A 140 -5.45 0.29 -5.28
N ALA A 141 -4.52 0.26 -4.33
CA ALA A 141 -4.37 -0.85 -3.40
C ALA A 141 -5.62 -1.07 -2.54
N LEU A 142 -6.22 0.01 -2.02
CA LEU A 142 -7.46 -0.01 -1.23
C LEU A 142 -8.66 -0.50 -2.05
N HIS A 143 -8.66 -0.30 -3.37
CA HIS A 143 -9.73 -0.74 -4.28
C HIS A 143 -9.43 -2.04 -5.00
N GLY A 144 -8.37 -2.74 -4.60
CA GLY A 144 -8.05 -4.08 -5.09
C GLY A 144 -7.39 -4.11 -6.48
N ILE A 145 -6.95 -2.98 -7.02
CA ILE A 145 -6.25 -2.91 -8.29
C ILE A 145 -4.85 -3.51 -8.13
N ASN A 146 -4.53 -4.50 -8.97
CA ASN A 146 -3.25 -5.21 -8.92
C ASN A 146 -2.47 -5.18 -10.24
N LEU A 147 -3.02 -4.53 -11.26
CA LEU A 147 -2.42 -4.42 -12.58
C LEU A 147 -2.63 -3.01 -13.18
N PRO A 148 -2.01 -1.96 -12.62
CA PRO A 148 -2.06 -0.65 -13.26
C PRO A 148 -1.16 -0.60 -14.49
N LEU A 149 -1.57 0.12 -15.54
CA LEU A 149 -0.70 0.43 -16.65
C LEU A 149 0.41 1.40 -16.21
N ALA A 150 1.66 1.02 -16.34
CA ALA A 150 2.80 1.80 -15.87
C ALA A 150 3.63 2.37 -17.04
N MET A 151 3.08 3.33 -17.75
CA MET A 151 3.76 4.01 -18.88
C MET A 151 4.54 5.26 -18.44
N VAL A 152 4.54 5.59 -17.16
CA VAL A 152 5.19 6.79 -16.62
C VAL A 152 6.69 6.76 -16.88
N GLY A 153 7.21 7.88 -17.41
CA GLY A 153 8.62 8.00 -17.75
C GLY A 153 9.04 7.42 -19.12
N ALA A 154 8.11 6.84 -19.87
CA ALA A 154 8.41 6.35 -21.22
C ALA A 154 8.93 7.46 -22.13
N ASP A 155 8.41 8.68 -22.02
CA ASP A 155 8.87 9.85 -22.80
C ASP A 155 10.34 10.17 -22.51
N GLY A 156 10.79 10.09 -21.26
CA GLY A 156 12.19 10.27 -20.88
C GLY A 156 13.10 9.20 -21.50
N VAL A 157 12.64 7.95 -21.55
CA VAL A 157 13.37 6.86 -22.22
C VAL A 157 13.46 7.11 -23.71
N TRP A 158 12.35 7.45 -24.36
CA TRP A 158 12.33 7.79 -25.80
C TRP A 158 13.23 8.98 -26.12
N TYR A 159 13.16 10.05 -25.33
CA TYR A 159 14.05 11.20 -25.50
C TYR A 159 15.52 10.78 -25.48
N ASN A 160 15.93 9.98 -24.49
CA ASN A 160 17.30 9.52 -24.36
C ASN A 160 17.73 8.62 -25.54
N VAL A 161 16.85 7.74 -26.01
CA VAL A 161 17.14 6.86 -27.16
C VAL A 161 17.27 7.67 -28.42
N LEU A 162 16.30 8.54 -28.72
CA LEU A 162 16.28 9.32 -29.95
C LEU A 162 17.44 10.34 -29.99
N SER A 163 17.77 10.95 -28.86
CA SER A 163 18.95 11.84 -28.76
C SER A 163 20.26 11.11 -29.08
N LYS A 164 20.43 9.86 -28.63
CA LYS A 164 21.58 9.03 -28.97
C LYS A 164 21.66 8.64 -30.44
N LEU A 165 20.52 8.63 -31.13
CA LEU A 165 20.42 8.42 -32.57
C LEU A 165 20.61 9.72 -33.40
N GLY A 166 20.91 10.84 -32.74
CA GLY A 166 21.12 12.14 -33.41
C GLY A 166 19.83 12.88 -33.73
N LEU A 167 18.68 12.46 -33.17
CA LEU A 167 17.40 13.13 -33.34
C LEU A 167 17.19 14.16 -32.23
N SER A 168 16.78 15.36 -32.59
CA SER A 168 16.40 16.43 -31.64
C SER A 168 14.90 16.44 -31.41
N LEU A 169 14.44 17.14 -30.38
CA LEU A 169 13.01 17.34 -30.08
C LEU A 169 12.19 17.92 -31.24
N ILE A 170 12.85 18.61 -32.22
CA ILE A 170 12.19 19.14 -33.40
C ILE A 170 11.80 18.00 -34.37
N HIS A 171 12.44 16.85 -34.28
CA HIS A 171 12.20 15.68 -35.14
C HIS A 171 11.22 14.67 -34.56
N ILE A 172 10.78 14.92 -33.32
CA ILE A 172 9.83 14.10 -32.56
C ILE A 172 8.54 14.89 -32.39
#